data_31aafb6f02be9c5a05e485986d5ca5b0
#
_entry.id   31aafb6f02be9c5a05e485986d5ca5b0
#
_cell.length_a   1.000
_cell.length_b   1.000
_cell.length_c   1.000
_cell.angle_alpha   90.00
_cell.angle_beta   90.00
_cell.angle_gamma   90.00
#
_symmetry.space_group_name_H-M   'P 1'
#
loop_
_entity.id
_entity.type
_entity.pdbx_description
1 polymer ?
#
loop_
_entity_poly.entity_id
_entity_poly.type
_entity_poly.pdbx_seq_one_letter_code
_entity_poly.pdbx_strand_id
1 'polypeptide(L)'
;MKKILSILLALALMLGATFALAEGNVTIAVQGMNDFNDYIQSMVVYGDRLLLSSWDRLYTWDNATRKLTEVEGYGELESTLTGDDETPGVLDLNDGDYAYLDGNLYIVGGRLYRMATVTDSDGNASNQLVELLIADDGALSLGEVIDLGDALCITESDGDQTYSYTRSLSNPCSFGNTLYALSYGDELELLALNLEDETVETLTLDVDGDVQSIAPYTEGKLLMIVNNYDADPVTTTLCLYDIENEEAAELGALPTADYDTPNGISYDEARGKLYYVLSGSVWRMDVTEDGLGEPEEFGDMPLGYASGNGVVYGDLYVLADSDAKEIPAKSRFF
;
A
#
# COMPACT_ATOMS: atom_id res chain seq x y z
N MET A 1 4.49 1.44 57.92
CA MET A 1 3.67 2.33 57.12
C MET A 1 4.49 3.18 56.13
N LYS A 2 5.55 3.91 56.51
CA LYS A 2 6.34 4.75 55.58
C LYS A 2 6.95 3.98 54.40
N LYS A 3 7.47 2.73 54.64
CA LYS A 3 8.08 1.91 53.58
C LYS A 3 7.05 1.35 52.55
N ILE A 4 5.82 1.06 53.00
CA ILE A 4 4.72 0.59 52.12
C ILE A 4 4.22 1.72 51.28
N LEU A 5 4.15 2.94 51.82
CA LEU A 5 3.72 4.13 51.10
C LEU A 5 4.74 4.52 50.00
N SER A 6 6.06 4.36 50.29
CA SER A 6 7.12 4.60 49.28
C SER A 6 7.10 3.60 48.14
N ILE A 7 6.78 2.33 48.41
CA ILE A 7 6.68 1.28 47.38
C ILE A 7 5.42 1.53 46.50
N LEU A 8 4.29 1.90 47.11
CA LEU A 8 3.07 2.24 46.37
C LEU A 8 3.26 3.51 45.52
N LEU A 9 3.98 4.51 46.02
CA LEU A 9 4.29 5.72 45.25
C LEU A 9 5.26 5.44 44.07
N ALA A 10 6.25 4.55 44.29
CA ALA A 10 7.16 4.12 43.23
C ALA A 10 6.44 3.27 42.16
N LEU A 11 5.49 2.38 42.56
CA LEU A 11 4.65 1.64 41.61
C LEU A 11 3.70 2.56 40.84
N ALA A 12 3.09 3.56 41.50
CA ALA A 12 2.22 4.53 40.85
C ALA A 12 3.01 5.43 39.87
N LEU A 13 4.25 5.78 40.19
CA LEU A 13 5.13 6.52 39.29
C LEU A 13 5.63 5.64 38.12
N MET A 14 5.87 4.37 38.31
CA MET A 14 6.20 3.45 37.21
C MET A 14 4.99 3.17 36.33
N LEU A 15 3.80 3.02 36.87
CA LEU A 15 2.56 2.88 36.12
C LEU A 15 2.21 4.20 35.38
N GLY A 16 2.41 5.35 35.99
CA GLY A 16 2.22 6.66 35.38
C GLY A 16 3.22 6.93 34.24
N ALA A 17 4.46 6.44 34.37
CA ALA A 17 5.47 6.56 33.32
C ALA A 17 5.20 5.64 32.11
N THR A 18 4.51 4.50 32.33
CA THR A 18 4.11 3.62 31.21
C THR A 18 2.89 4.14 30.44
N PHE A 19 2.06 5.02 31.03
CA PHE A 19 0.95 5.67 30.33
C PHE A 19 1.35 6.98 29.64
N ALA A 20 2.47 7.58 29.97
CA ALA A 20 2.96 8.80 29.34
C ALA A 20 3.87 8.57 28.10
N LEU A 21 4.09 7.30 27.72
CA LEU A 21 4.85 6.94 26.51
C LEU A 21 3.95 6.61 25.30
N ALA A 22 2.63 6.83 25.40
CA ALA A 22 1.66 6.44 24.38
C ALA A 22 1.32 7.53 23.35
N GLU A 23 1.93 8.71 23.44
CA GLU A 23 1.68 9.82 22.48
C GLU A 23 2.98 10.47 21.97
N GLY A 24 4.06 9.76 21.91
CA GLY A 24 5.30 10.26 21.34
C GLY A 24 5.48 9.80 19.90
N ASN A 25 5.75 10.69 19.00
CA ASN A 25 6.24 10.41 17.65
C ASN A 25 7.35 9.36 17.71
N VAL A 26 7.04 8.11 17.39
CA VAL A 26 8.04 7.05 17.35
C VAL A 26 8.64 7.02 15.96
N THR A 27 9.66 7.81 15.75
CA THR A 27 10.53 7.66 14.57
C THR A 27 11.32 6.37 14.74
N ILE A 28 11.00 5.34 13.99
CA ILE A 28 11.80 4.12 13.94
C ILE A 28 12.82 4.29 12.83
N ALA A 29 14.03 4.70 13.18
CA ALA A 29 15.17 4.56 12.29
C ALA A 29 15.64 3.11 12.35
N VAL A 30 15.55 2.38 11.25
CA VAL A 30 16.14 1.04 11.15
C VAL A 30 17.66 1.21 11.11
N GLN A 31 18.32 0.99 12.27
CA GLN A 31 19.77 0.98 12.35
C GLN A 31 20.29 -0.38 11.90
N GLY A 32 21.26 -0.38 11.00
CA GLY A 32 22.02 -1.58 10.63
C GLY A 32 21.86 -2.06 9.21
N MET A 33 21.04 -1.45 8.39
CA MET A 33 21.00 -1.73 6.97
C MET A 33 21.93 -0.74 6.24
N ASN A 34 23.23 -1.03 6.26
CA ASN A 34 24.24 -0.21 5.58
C ASN A 34 24.10 -0.21 4.06
N ASP A 35 23.24 -1.05 3.51
CA ASP A 35 23.02 -1.25 2.08
C ASP A 35 21.56 -1.04 1.66
N PHE A 36 20.71 -0.40 2.50
CA PHE A 36 19.34 -0.09 2.13
C PHE A 36 19.33 1.12 1.17
N ASN A 37 19.82 0.89 -0.04
CA ASN A 37 19.66 1.78 -1.18
C ASN A 37 18.39 1.47 -1.97
N ASP A 38 17.57 0.53 -1.46
CA ASP A 38 16.42 0.06 -2.17
C ASP A 38 15.25 0.99 -1.96
N TYR A 39 14.64 1.36 -3.06
CA TYR A 39 13.37 2.08 -3.07
C TYR A 39 12.25 1.12 -2.65
N ILE A 40 11.54 1.43 -1.55
CA ILE A 40 10.37 0.65 -1.15
C ILE A 40 9.22 0.96 -2.10
N GLN A 41 8.75 -0.07 -2.78
CA GLN A 41 7.68 0.01 -3.76
C GLN A 41 6.32 -0.24 -3.14
N SER A 42 6.24 -1.17 -2.20
CA SER A 42 4.98 -1.54 -1.57
C SER A 42 5.17 -1.88 -0.10
N MET A 43 4.15 -1.57 0.68
CA MET A 43 4.05 -1.91 2.10
C MET A 43 2.67 -2.47 2.37
N VAL A 44 2.59 -3.64 3.01
CA VAL A 44 1.31 -4.26 3.37
C VAL A 44 1.38 -4.93 4.73
N VAL A 45 0.24 -5.01 5.40
CA VAL A 45 0.10 -5.80 6.63
C VAL A 45 -0.42 -7.18 6.25
N TYR A 46 0.37 -8.21 6.54
CA TYR A 46 0.04 -9.60 6.28
C TYR A 46 0.05 -10.40 7.58
N GLY A 47 -1.13 -10.73 8.07
CA GLY A 47 -1.31 -11.33 9.40
C GLY A 47 -0.84 -10.39 10.50
N ASP A 48 0.15 -10.82 11.27
CA ASP A 48 0.78 -10.06 12.35
C ASP A 48 2.12 -9.39 11.93
N ARG A 49 2.43 -9.39 10.65
CA ARG A 49 3.68 -8.87 10.09
C ARG A 49 3.42 -7.68 9.18
N LEU A 50 4.31 -6.70 9.20
CA LEU A 50 4.42 -5.68 8.17
C LEU A 50 5.45 -6.15 7.14
N LEU A 51 5.05 -6.17 5.88
CA LEU A 51 5.90 -6.50 4.75
C LEU A 51 6.26 -5.24 3.99
N LEU A 52 7.52 -5.16 3.54
CA LEU A 52 8.05 -4.07 2.73
C LEU A 52 8.79 -4.69 1.53
N SER A 53 8.36 -4.36 0.33
CA SER A 53 9.02 -4.83 -0.90
C SER A 53 9.81 -3.74 -1.59
N SER A 54 10.95 -4.11 -2.13
CA SER A 54 11.69 -3.39 -3.17
C SER A 54 11.64 -4.20 -4.48
N TRP A 55 12.46 -3.86 -5.47
CA TRP A 55 12.50 -4.59 -6.74
C TRP A 55 12.84 -6.07 -6.58
N ASP A 56 13.88 -6.36 -5.80
CA ASP A 56 14.46 -7.69 -5.65
C ASP A 56 14.50 -8.21 -4.21
N ARG A 57 13.90 -7.46 -3.25
CA ARG A 57 13.93 -7.82 -1.84
C ARG A 57 12.57 -7.65 -1.18
N LEU A 58 12.28 -8.55 -0.27
CA LEU A 58 11.14 -8.51 0.62
C LEU A 58 11.63 -8.54 2.06
N TYR A 59 11.07 -7.67 2.88
CA TYR A 59 11.41 -7.59 4.30
C TYR A 59 10.17 -7.79 5.15
N THR A 60 10.36 -8.43 6.31
CA THR A 60 9.37 -8.48 7.37
C THR A 60 9.79 -7.61 8.54
N TRP A 61 8.89 -6.78 9.03
CA TRP A 61 9.05 -6.04 10.28
C TRP A 61 8.27 -6.72 11.40
N ASP A 62 8.97 -7.02 12.50
CA ASP A 62 8.39 -7.50 13.75
C ASP A 62 8.31 -6.35 14.76
N ASN A 63 7.09 -5.95 15.11
CA ASN A 63 6.87 -4.82 16.01
C ASN A 63 7.30 -5.10 17.45
N ALA A 64 7.26 -6.36 17.91
CA ALA A 64 7.62 -6.72 19.27
C ALA A 64 9.15 -6.68 19.48
N THR A 65 9.92 -7.17 18.52
CA THR A 65 11.39 -7.20 18.56
C THR A 65 12.02 -5.96 17.92
N ARG A 66 11.25 -5.14 17.21
CA ARG A 66 11.71 -3.98 16.43
C ARG A 66 12.80 -4.36 15.43
N LYS A 67 12.64 -5.51 14.78
CA LYS A 67 13.61 -6.07 13.86
C LYS A 67 13.04 -6.17 12.45
N LEU A 68 13.82 -5.69 11.49
CA LEU A 68 13.61 -5.95 10.08
C LEU A 68 14.40 -7.19 9.67
N THR A 69 13.78 -8.12 8.97
CA THR A 69 14.40 -9.36 8.50
C THR A 69 14.08 -9.53 7.02
N GLU A 70 15.10 -9.79 6.21
CA GLU A 70 14.94 -10.10 4.80
C GLU A 70 14.34 -11.49 4.62
N VAL A 71 13.42 -11.64 3.68
CA VAL A 71 12.80 -12.91 3.29
C VAL A 71 13.70 -13.56 2.24
N GLU A 72 14.23 -14.75 2.57
CA GLU A 72 15.12 -15.48 1.67
C GLU A 72 14.38 -15.97 0.42
N GLY A 73 15.03 -15.89 -0.74
CA GLY A 73 14.50 -16.38 -2.03
C GLY A 73 13.61 -15.40 -2.79
N TYR A 74 13.33 -14.21 -2.25
CA TYR A 74 12.49 -13.24 -2.97
C TYR A 74 13.16 -12.68 -4.23
N GLY A 75 14.47 -12.42 -4.20
CA GLY A 75 15.24 -11.97 -5.37
C GLY A 75 15.32 -13.00 -6.50
N GLU A 76 15.06 -14.27 -6.18
CA GLU A 76 15.05 -15.38 -7.15
C GLU A 76 13.64 -15.70 -7.67
N LEU A 77 12.64 -14.93 -7.23
CA LEU A 77 11.22 -15.19 -7.51
C LEU A 77 10.93 -15.17 -9.02
N GLU A 78 11.47 -14.19 -9.74
CA GLU A 78 11.27 -14.07 -11.18
C GLU A 78 11.82 -15.29 -11.94
N SER A 79 13.03 -15.71 -11.63
CA SER A 79 13.61 -16.92 -12.22
C SER A 79 12.87 -18.21 -11.85
N THR A 80 12.31 -18.26 -10.63
CA THR A 80 11.47 -19.40 -10.20
C THR A 80 10.15 -19.44 -10.97
N LEU A 81 9.59 -18.28 -11.28
CA LEU A 81 8.34 -18.18 -12.04
C LEU A 81 8.53 -18.51 -13.52
N THR A 82 9.57 -17.97 -14.14
CA THR A 82 9.81 -18.14 -15.58
C THR A 82 10.56 -19.43 -15.93
N GLY A 83 11.32 -19.98 -14.98
CA GLY A 83 12.17 -21.16 -15.22
C GLY A 83 13.41 -20.84 -16.04
N ASP A 84 14.09 -21.89 -16.45
CA ASP A 84 15.24 -21.89 -17.36
C ASP A 84 15.21 -23.11 -18.31
N ASP A 85 16.21 -23.23 -19.17
CA ASP A 85 16.31 -24.33 -20.16
C ASP A 85 16.29 -25.74 -19.54
N GLU A 86 16.62 -25.89 -18.26
CA GLU A 86 16.73 -27.16 -17.55
C GLU A 86 15.56 -27.38 -16.57
N THR A 87 14.98 -26.29 -16.05
CA THR A 87 13.95 -26.32 -15.00
C THR A 87 12.75 -25.47 -15.43
N PRO A 88 11.60 -26.10 -15.74
CA PRO A 88 10.37 -25.37 -16.05
C PRO A 88 9.95 -24.46 -14.88
N GLY A 89 9.53 -23.23 -15.19
CA GLY A 89 8.97 -22.31 -14.21
C GLY A 89 7.57 -22.70 -13.74
N VAL A 90 7.04 -21.91 -12.81
CA VAL A 90 5.65 -22.08 -12.33
C VAL A 90 4.65 -21.56 -13.37
N LEU A 91 5.04 -20.51 -14.12
CA LEU A 91 4.25 -20.01 -15.25
C LEU A 91 4.48 -20.90 -16.48
N ASP A 92 3.41 -21.24 -17.18
CA ASP A 92 3.47 -22.06 -18.39
C ASP A 92 3.84 -21.18 -19.61
N LEU A 93 5.12 -20.83 -19.71
CA LEU A 93 5.65 -19.98 -20.78
C LEU A 93 6.05 -20.81 -21.98
N ASN A 94 5.66 -20.38 -23.20
CA ASN A 94 6.13 -20.96 -24.44
C ASN A 94 7.47 -20.36 -24.88
N ASP A 95 8.11 -20.94 -25.88
CA ASP A 95 9.35 -20.41 -26.46
C ASP A 95 9.11 -19.03 -27.09
N GLY A 96 9.82 -18.04 -26.56
CA GLY A 96 9.70 -16.64 -26.98
C GLY A 96 8.78 -15.78 -26.07
N ASP A 97 8.05 -16.40 -25.16
CA ASP A 97 7.29 -15.67 -24.13
C ASP A 97 8.24 -15.14 -23.06
N TYR A 98 7.87 -14.05 -22.40
CA TYR A 98 8.58 -13.56 -21.24
C TYR A 98 7.59 -13.04 -20.17
N ALA A 99 8.03 -13.06 -18.92
CA ALA A 99 7.25 -12.54 -17.82
C ALA A 99 8.07 -11.59 -16.96
N TYR A 100 7.40 -10.63 -16.36
CA TYR A 100 7.99 -9.77 -15.34
C TYR A 100 7.01 -9.57 -14.17
N LEU A 101 7.55 -9.30 -12.98
CA LEU A 101 6.77 -9.02 -11.80
C LEU A 101 6.63 -7.50 -11.60
N ASP A 102 5.43 -7.06 -11.22
CA ASP A 102 5.27 -5.69 -10.74
C ASP A 102 5.92 -5.50 -9.35
N GLY A 103 6.03 -4.24 -8.90
CA GLY A 103 6.63 -3.94 -7.60
C GLY A 103 5.67 -4.04 -6.42
N ASN A 104 4.37 -4.23 -6.67
CA ASN A 104 3.35 -4.17 -5.65
C ASN A 104 3.11 -5.53 -4.98
N LEU A 105 2.75 -5.46 -3.70
CA LEU A 105 2.20 -6.56 -2.94
C LEU A 105 0.69 -6.36 -2.80
N TYR A 106 -0.07 -7.43 -2.94
CA TYR A 106 -1.52 -7.41 -2.85
C TYR A 106 -1.97 -8.35 -1.73
N ILE A 107 -2.82 -7.86 -0.83
CA ILE A 107 -3.48 -8.72 0.17
C ILE A 107 -4.93 -8.86 -0.23
N VAL A 108 -5.37 -10.07 -0.54
CA VAL A 108 -6.75 -10.36 -0.93
C VAL A 108 -7.20 -11.64 -0.24
N GLY A 109 -8.34 -11.63 0.43
CA GLY A 109 -8.84 -12.78 1.17
C GLY A 109 -7.88 -13.27 2.28
N GLY A 110 -7.05 -12.37 2.82
CA GLY A 110 -6.01 -12.70 3.80
C GLY A 110 -4.80 -13.45 3.22
N ARG A 111 -4.68 -13.53 1.91
CA ARG A 111 -3.56 -14.15 1.18
C ARG A 111 -2.70 -13.06 0.54
N LEU A 112 -1.42 -13.33 0.40
CA LEU A 112 -0.44 -12.40 -0.17
C LEU A 112 -0.17 -12.79 -1.62
N TYR A 113 -0.26 -11.80 -2.52
CA TYR A 113 -0.03 -11.99 -3.96
C TYR A 113 0.96 -10.97 -4.51
N ARG A 114 1.54 -11.33 -5.65
CA ARG A 114 2.27 -10.47 -6.54
C ARG A 114 1.75 -10.65 -7.96
N MET A 115 1.70 -9.58 -8.76
CA MET A 115 1.25 -9.67 -10.14
C MET A 115 2.43 -9.98 -11.06
N ALA A 116 2.24 -10.96 -11.92
CA ALA A 116 3.10 -11.25 -13.07
C ALA A 116 2.39 -10.80 -14.35
N THR A 117 3.09 -10.09 -15.20
CA THR A 117 2.67 -9.83 -16.57
C THR A 117 3.42 -10.78 -17.49
N VAL A 118 2.69 -11.57 -18.24
CA VAL A 118 3.23 -12.47 -19.26
C VAL A 118 2.98 -11.83 -20.63
N THR A 119 3.99 -11.77 -21.45
CA THR A 119 3.88 -11.30 -22.85
C THR A 119 4.26 -12.45 -23.77
N ASP A 120 3.36 -12.82 -24.66
CA ASP A 120 3.59 -13.88 -25.64
C ASP A 120 4.51 -13.44 -26.79
N SER A 121 4.93 -14.39 -27.63
CA SER A 121 5.81 -14.12 -28.77
C SER A 121 5.17 -13.21 -29.84
N ASP A 122 3.87 -13.02 -29.83
CA ASP A 122 3.11 -12.12 -30.71
C ASP A 122 2.94 -10.71 -30.12
N GLY A 123 3.37 -10.50 -28.87
CA GLY A 123 3.33 -9.22 -28.15
C GLY A 123 2.02 -8.98 -27.40
N ASN A 124 1.18 -10.02 -27.18
CA ASN A 124 -0.01 -9.89 -26.38
C ASN A 124 0.35 -10.07 -24.89
N ALA A 125 -0.15 -9.17 -24.05
CA ALA A 125 0.04 -9.27 -22.61
C ALA A 125 -1.13 -9.98 -21.93
N SER A 126 -0.83 -10.70 -20.87
CA SER A 126 -1.78 -11.26 -19.92
C SER A 126 -1.28 -11.10 -18.49
N ASN A 127 -2.16 -11.19 -17.51
CA ASN A 127 -1.83 -10.97 -16.12
C ASN A 127 -2.16 -12.19 -15.27
N GLN A 128 -1.29 -12.47 -14.32
CA GLN A 128 -1.48 -13.55 -13.35
C GLN A 128 -1.14 -13.04 -11.96
N LEU A 129 -1.94 -13.43 -10.97
CA LEU A 129 -1.62 -13.22 -9.56
C LEU A 129 -0.99 -14.47 -9.00
N VAL A 130 0.21 -14.35 -8.50
CA VAL A 130 0.98 -15.45 -7.91
C VAL A 130 0.96 -15.31 -6.40
N GLU A 131 0.44 -16.31 -5.71
CA GLU A 131 0.43 -16.33 -4.25
C GLU A 131 1.83 -16.54 -3.69
N LEU A 132 2.19 -15.72 -2.70
CA LEU A 132 3.43 -15.81 -1.94
C LEU A 132 3.13 -16.40 -0.56
N LEU A 133 3.76 -17.51 -0.23
CA LEU A 133 3.65 -18.17 1.07
C LEU A 133 4.94 -17.96 1.86
N ILE A 134 4.85 -17.22 2.97
CA ILE A 134 5.99 -16.96 3.86
C ILE A 134 5.82 -17.82 5.11
N ALA A 135 6.67 -18.81 5.28
CA ALA A 135 6.69 -19.68 6.44
C ALA A 135 7.14 -18.95 7.71
N ASP A 136 6.96 -19.57 8.88
CA ASP A 136 7.37 -19.00 10.17
C ASP A 136 8.88 -18.82 10.30
N ASP A 137 9.67 -19.62 9.61
CA ASP A 137 11.13 -19.52 9.53
C ASP A 137 11.63 -18.48 8.53
N GLY A 138 10.70 -17.83 7.80
CA GLY A 138 10.98 -16.81 6.79
C GLY A 138 11.23 -17.36 5.39
N ALA A 139 11.09 -18.67 5.17
CA ALA A 139 11.23 -19.26 3.84
C ALA A 139 10.06 -18.85 2.94
N LEU A 140 10.37 -18.44 1.71
CA LEU A 140 9.38 -18.13 0.67
C LEU A 140 9.10 -19.36 -0.17
N SER A 141 7.83 -19.57 -0.50
CA SER A 141 7.37 -20.52 -1.51
C SER A 141 6.21 -19.93 -2.30
N LEU A 142 5.94 -20.50 -3.45
CA LEU A 142 4.81 -20.09 -4.31
C LEU A 142 3.60 -20.97 -4.01
N GLY A 143 2.44 -20.32 -3.99
CA GLY A 143 1.14 -20.97 -3.83
C GLY A 143 0.38 -21.05 -5.16
N GLU A 144 -0.89 -20.69 -5.11
CA GLU A 144 -1.79 -20.68 -6.26
C GLU A 144 -1.42 -19.59 -7.27
N VAL A 145 -1.64 -19.88 -8.55
CA VAL A 145 -1.58 -18.89 -9.64
C VAL A 145 -3.00 -18.68 -10.15
N ILE A 146 -3.47 -17.44 -10.12
CA ILE A 146 -4.78 -17.03 -10.63
C ILE A 146 -4.55 -16.33 -11.96
N ASP A 147 -5.13 -16.86 -13.03
CA ASP A 147 -5.02 -16.30 -14.38
C ASP A 147 -6.13 -15.26 -14.60
N LEU A 148 -5.75 -14.00 -14.75
CA LEU A 148 -6.64 -12.88 -15.06
C LEU A 148 -6.75 -12.63 -16.57
N GLY A 149 -6.00 -13.38 -17.39
CA GLY A 149 -5.95 -13.20 -18.83
C GLY A 149 -5.56 -11.78 -19.23
N ASP A 150 -6.26 -11.20 -20.19
CA ASP A 150 -6.04 -9.84 -20.70
C ASP A 150 -6.93 -8.77 -20.02
N ALA A 151 -7.64 -9.11 -18.95
CA ALA A 151 -8.61 -8.22 -18.31
C ALA A 151 -8.00 -6.91 -17.78
N LEU A 152 -6.70 -6.93 -17.43
CA LEU A 152 -5.94 -5.75 -17.01
C LEU A 152 -5.06 -5.17 -18.13
N CYS A 153 -5.23 -5.58 -19.36
CA CYS A 153 -4.38 -5.13 -20.45
C CYS A 153 -5.05 -4.01 -21.27
N ILE A 154 -4.24 -3.07 -21.71
CA ILE A 154 -4.59 -2.07 -22.69
C ILE A 154 -3.96 -2.49 -24.00
N THR A 155 -4.75 -2.50 -25.08
CA THR A 155 -4.27 -2.81 -26.42
C THR A 155 -4.32 -1.55 -27.27
N GLU A 156 -3.16 -1.13 -27.77
CA GLU A 156 -3.03 0.03 -28.64
C GLU A 156 -2.54 -0.38 -30.04
N SER A 157 -2.90 0.41 -31.02
CA SER A 157 -2.46 0.20 -32.41
C SER A 157 -1.77 1.43 -32.93
N ASP A 158 -0.55 1.27 -33.42
CA ASP A 158 0.20 2.31 -34.14
C ASP A 158 0.51 1.84 -35.57
N GLY A 159 -0.25 2.32 -36.51
CA GLY A 159 -0.19 1.89 -37.91
C GLY A 159 -0.60 0.43 -38.07
N ASP A 160 0.32 -0.41 -38.55
CA ASP A 160 0.09 -1.85 -38.74
C ASP A 160 0.55 -2.70 -37.53
N GLN A 161 1.04 -2.05 -36.46
CA GLN A 161 1.49 -2.75 -35.23
C GLN A 161 0.44 -2.60 -34.13
N THR A 162 0.16 -3.71 -33.48
CA THR A 162 -0.65 -3.76 -32.26
C THR A 162 0.23 -4.23 -31.12
N TYR A 163 0.17 -3.57 -29.98
CA TYR A 163 0.89 -3.94 -28.78
C TYR A 163 -0.05 -3.86 -27.58
N SER A 164 0.21 -4.73 -26.63
CA SER A 164 -0.57 -4.82 -25.41
C SER A 164 0.35 -4.63 -24.20
N TYR A 165 -0.14 -3.93 -23.18
CA TYR A 165 0.58 -3.74 -21.92
C TYR A 165 -0.38 -3.74 -20.74
N THR A 166 0.15 -4.06 -19.57
CA THR A 166 -0.62 -4.11 -18.32
C THR A 166 -0.90 -2.71 -17.80
N ARG A 167 -2.12 -2.49 -17.34
CA ARG A 167 -2.53 -1.30 -16.59
C ARG A 167 -1.76 -1.21 -15.27
N SER A 168 -1.31 -0.01 -14.92
CA SER A 168 -0.73 0.22 -13.59
C SER A 168 -1.83 0.30 -12.55
N LEU A 169 -1.72 -0.49 -11.49
CA LEU A 169 -2.63 -0.45 -10.34
C LEU A 169 -2.03 0.40 -9.23
N SER A 170 -2.76 1.40 -8.78
CA SER A 170 -2.36 2.34 -7.73
C SER A 170 -3.27 2.20 -6.50
N ASN A 171 -2.68 2.39 -5.33
CA ASN A 171 -3.40 2.38 -4.04
C ASN A 171 -4.27 1.13 -3.82
N PRO A 172 -3.73 -0.09 -4.03
CA PRO A 172 -4.51 -1.30 -3.90
C PRO A 172 -5.01 -1.51 -2.46
N CYS A 173 -6.26 -1.90 -2.33
CA CYS A 173 -6.87 -2.32 -1.07
C CYS A 173 -7.91 -3.42 -1.33
N SER A 174 -8.33 -4.15 -0.31
CA SER A 174 -9.25 -5.27 -0.52
C SER A 174 -10.32 -5.38 0.56
N PHE A 175 -11.47 -5.94 0.15
CA PHE A 175 -12.51 -6.47 1.03
C PHE A 175 -12.85 -7.90 0.60
N GLY A 176 -12.75 -8.85 1.54
CA GLY A 176 -12.94 -10.26 1.20
C GLY A 176 -12.01 -10.71 0.07
N ASN A 177 -12.57 -11.28 -0.98
CA ASN A 177 -11.85 -11.79 -2.14
C ASN A 177 -11.76 -10.79 -3.31
N THR A 178 -12.11 -9.52 -3.08
CA THR A 178 -12.05 -8.49 -4.12
C THR A 178 -10.97 -7.46 -3.82
N LEU A 179 -10.08 -7.23 -4.77
CA LEU A 179 -9.07 -6.19 -4.80
C LEU A 179 -9.64 -4.96 -5.51
N TYR A 180 -9.50 -3.80 -4.90
CA TYR A 180 -9.85 -2.50 -5.48
C TYR A 180 -8.56 -1.71 -5.72
N ALA A 181 -8.46 -1.08 -6.89
CA ALA A 181 -7.30 -0.25 -7.21
C ALA A 181 -7.68 0.84 -8.22
N LEU A 182 -7.00 1.98 -8.14
CA LEU A 182 -7.04 2.97 -9.19
C LEU A 182 -6.17 2.52 -10.36
N SER A 183 -6.65 2.71 -11.56
CA SER A 183 -5.94 2.43 -12.79
C SER A 183 -5.95 3.63 -13.72
N TYR A 184 -4.79 3.94 -14.28
CA TYR A 184 -4.63 5.01 -15.26
C TYR A 184 -4.54 4.39 -16.65
N GLY A 185 -5.52 4.72 -17.49
CA GLY A 185 -5.58 4.48 -18.92
C GLY A 185 -5.77 5.80 -19.64
N ASP A 186 -6.69 5.84 -20.59
CA ASP A 186 -7.14 7.09 -21.21
C ASP A 186 -7.84 8.01 -20.21
N GLU A 187 -8.52 7.40 -19.25
CA GLU A 187 -9.14 8.03 -18.09
C GLU A 187 -8.76 7.28 -16.82
N LEU A 188 -8.97 7.92 -15.67
CA LEU A 188 -8.80 7.27 -14.36
C LEU A 188 -10.02 6.37 -14.10
N GLU A 189 -9.75 5.13 -13.75
CA GLU A 189 -10.75 4.11 -13.43
C GLU A 189 -10.55 3.56 -12.03
N LEU A 190 -11.63 3.17 -11.37
CA LEU A 190 -11.61 2.32 -10.19
C LEU A 190 -11.92 0.88 -10.63
N LEU A 191 -10.98 0.00 -10.45
CA LEU A 191 -11.12 -1.41 -10.80
C LEU A 191 -11.44 -2.24 -9.57
N ALA A 192 -12.32 -3.24 -9.75
CA ALA A 192 -12.62 -4.29 -8.80
C ALA A 192 -12.23 -5.64 -9.40
N LEU A 193 -11.23 -6.30 -8.82
CA LEU A 193 -10.76 -7.61 -9.24
C LEU A 193 -11.27 -8.65 -8.24
N ASN A 194 -12.25 -9.45 -8.64
CA ASN A 194 -12.76 -10.56 -7.84
C ASN A 194 -11.95 -11.83 -8.12
N LEU A 195 -11.20 -12.30 -7.12
CA LEU A 195 -10.31 -13.45 -7.27
C LEU A 195 -11.04 -14.80 -7.18
N GLU A 196 -12.27 -14.84 -6.69
CA GLU A 196 -13.07 -16.08 -6.66
C GLU A 196 -13.67 -16.40 -8.04
N ASP A 197 -14.13 -15.35 -8.73
CA ASP A 197 -14.75 -15.44 -10.05
C ASP A 197 -13.78 -15.15 -11.20
N GLU A 198 -12.54 -14.74 -10.88
CA GLU A 198 -11.49 -14.34 -11.85
C GLU A 198 -11.99 -13.23 -12.81
N THR A 199 -12.74 -12.26 -12.26
CA THR A 199 -13.34 -11.17 -13.04
C THR A 199 -12.74 -9.83 -12.67
N VAL A 200 -12.69 -8.92 -13.66
CA VAL A 200 -12.31 -7.51 -13.47
C VAL A 200 -13.48 -6.65 -13.93
N GLU A 201 -13.93 -5.76 -13.07
CA GLU A 201 -15.00 -4.81 -13.32
C GLU A 201 -14.48 -3.39 -13.15
N THR A 202 -14.96 -2.46 -13.96
CA THR A 202 -14.73 -1.03 -13.78
C THR A 202 -15.93 -0.43 -13.05
N LEU A 203 -15.66 0.20 -11.91
CA LEU A 203 -16.67 0.89 -11.12
C LEU A 203 -16.77 2.36 -11.52
N THR A 204 -17.98 2.91 -11.49
CA THR A 204 -18.26 4.29 -11.85
C THR A 204 -17.66 5.25 -10.82
N LEU A 205 -16.92 6.27 -11.28
CA LEU A 205 -16.41 7.37 -10.47
C LEU A 205 -17.16 8.66 -10.84
N ASP A 206 -18.28 8.96 -10.15
CA ASP A 206 -19.01 10.21 -10.31
C ASP A 206 -18.61 11.20 -9.21
N VAL A 207 -17.45 11.85 -9.39
CA VAL A 207 -16.88 12.84 -8.48
C VAL A 207 -16.46 14.09 -9.22
N ASP A 208 -16.52 15.25 -8.55
CA ASP A 208 -16.11 16.54 -9.13
C ASP A 208 -14.60 16.77 -8.89
N GLY A 209 -13.78 16.21 -9.75
CA GLY A 209 -12.30 16.31 -9.70
C GLY A 209 -11.60 14.99 -9.95
N ASP A 210 -10.29 14.99 -9.71
CA ASP A 210 -9.40 13.85 -9.93
C ASP A 210 -9.21 13.04 -8.64
N VAL A 211 -9.53 11.75 -8.68
CA VAL A 211 -9.23 10.83 -7.55
C VAL A 211 -7.74 10.58 -7.48
N GLN A 212 -7.11 10.98 -6.39
CA GLN A 212 -5.66 10.85 -6.20
C GLN A 212 -5.29 9.57 -5.45
N SER A 213 -6.11 9.15 -4.51
CA SER A 213 -5.87 7.93 -3.76
C SER A 213 -7.14 7.39 -3.14
N ILE A 214 -7.12 6.08 -2.85
CA ILE A 214 -8.16 5.36 -2.13
C ILE A 214 -7.58 4.65 -0.92
N ALA A 215 -8.40 4.46 0.10
CA ALA A 215 -8.07 3.61 1.26
C ALA A 215 -9.34 2.89 1.74
N PRO A 216 -9.21 1.68 2.32
CA PRO A 216 -10.36 0.99 2.89
C PRO A 216 -10.88 1.76 4.10
N TYR A 217 -12.21 1.92 4.21
CA TYR A 217 -12.86 2.52 5.38
C TYR A 217 -13.50 1.46 6.25
N THR A 218 -14.57 0.86 5.77
CA THR A 218 -15.25 -0.29 6.33
C THR A 218 -15.63 -1.23 5.19
N GLU A 219 -16.08 -2.45 5.49
CA GLU A 219 -16.51 -3.38 4.45
C GLU A 219 -17.53 -2.71 3.49
N GLY A 220 -17.25 -2.76 2.21
CA GLY A 220 -18.07 -2.17 1.15
C GLY A 220 -17.92 -0.64 0.97
N LYS A 221 -17.01 0.01 1.69
CA LYS A 221 -16.81 1.47 1.58
C LYS A 221 -15.34 1.85 1.49
N LEU A 222 -15.02 2.78 0.59
CA LEU A 222 -13.68 3.35 0.40
C LEU A 222 -13.65 4.82 0.79
N LEU A 223 -12.56 5.28 1.37
CA LEU A 223 -12.21 6.69 1.41
C LEU A 223 -11.49 7.06 0.13
N MET A 224 -11.83 8.20 -0.45
CA MET A 224 -11.21 8.75 -1.66
C MET A 224 -10.74 10.16 -1.42
N ILE A 225 -9.51 10.47 -1.78
CA ILE A 225 -9.04 11.86 -1.92
C ILE A 225 -9.32 12.31 -3.34
N VAL A 226 -10.07 13.39 -3.46
CA VAL A 226 -10.45 14.03 -4.73
C VAL A 226 -9.88 15.43 -4.77
N ASN A 227 -9.05 15.73 -5.77
CA ASN A 227 -8.49 17.06 -6.01
C ASN A 227 -9.23 17.75 -7.14
N ASN A 228 -9.65 18.99 -6.91
CA ASN A 228 -10.16 19.85 -7.96
C ASN A 228 -9.09 20.88 -8.34
N TYR A 229 -8.37 20.60 -9.43
CA TYR A 229 -7.30 21.44 -9.95
C TYR A 229 -7.82 22.64 -10.75
N ASP A 230 -9.10 22.65 -11.15
CA ASP A 230 -9.72 23.78 -11.82
C ASP A 230 -10.10 24.91 -10.84
N ALA A 231 -10.12 24.61 -9.55
CA ALA A 231 -10.34 25.60 -8.50
C ALA A 231 -9.08 26.45 -8.24
N ASP A 232 -9.26 27.74 -7.92
CA ASP A 232 -8.18 28.64 -7.51
C ASP A 232 -8.53 29.28 -6.15
N PRO A 233 -7.91 28.85 -5.04
CA PRO A 233 -6.87 27.81 -4.93
C PRO A 233 -7.40 26.38 -5.18
N VAL A 234 -6.49 25.43 -5.49
CA VAL A 234 -6.79 24.00 -5.57
C VAL A 234 -7.47 23.55 -4.29
N THR A 235 -8.53 22.76 -4.42
CA THR A 235 -9.24 22.19 -3.28
C THR A 235 -9.11 20.67 -3.25
N THR A 236 -9.08 20.12 -2.05
CA THR A 236 -9.07 18.67 -1.84
C THR A 236 -10.23 18.29 -0.96
N THR A 237 -10.97 17.29 -1.39
CA THR A 237 -12.14 16.76 -0.68
C THR A 237 -11.90 15.31 -0.30
N LEU A 238 -12.28 14.90 0.91
CA LEU A 238 -12.41 13.51 1.27
C LEU A 238 -13.84 13.06 0.99
N CYS A 239 -13.97 12.02 0.18
CA CYS A 239 -15.25 11.38 -0.15
C CYS A 239 -15.32 9.98 0.45
N LEU A 240 -16.52 9.56 0.80
CA LEU A 240 -16.87 8.19 1.13
C LEU A 240 -17.56 7.56 -0.08
N TYR A 241 -16.96 6.53 -0.63
CA TYR A 241 -17.49 5.80 -1.77
C TYR A 241 -18.15 4.50 -1.32
N ASP A 242 -19.41 4.33 -1.69
CA ASP A 242 -20.19 3.11 -1.48
C ASP A 242 -20.04 2.21 -2.71
N ILE A 243 -19.39 1.06 -2.52
CA ILE A 243 -19.05 0.14 -3.60
C ILE A 243 -20.30 -0.49 -4.21
N GLU A 244 -21.31 -0.84 -3.39
CA GLU A 244 -22.52 -1.51 -3.88
C GLU A 244 -23.38 -0.59 -4.75
N ASN A 245 -23.45 0.70 -4.38
CA ASN A 245 -24.27 1.68 -5.11
C ASN A 245 -23.48 2.48 -6.14
N GLU A 246 -22.15 2.35 -6.17
CA GLU A 246 -21.25 3.14 -7.01
C GLU A 246 -21.45 4.66 -6.83
N GLU A 247 -21.68 5.10 -5.59
CA GLU A 247 -21.94 6.48 -5.25
C GLU A 247 -20.88 7.03 -4.29
N ALA A 248 -20.42 8.27 -4.56
CA ALA A 248 -19.52 9.00 -3.67
C ALA A 248 -20.26 10.09 -2.91
N ALA A 249 -20.05 10.15 -1.60
CA ALA A 249 -20.57 11.22 -0.75
C ALA A 249 -19.40 12.02 -0.18
N GLU A 250 -19.46 13.36 -0.31
CA GLU A 250 -18.49 14.25 0.29
C GLU A 250 -18.58 14.22 1.81
N LEU A 251 -17.46 13.92 2.49
CA LEU A 251 -17.33 14.01 3.96
C LEU A 251 -16.84 15.39 4.40
N GLY A 252 -16.06 16.08 3.58
CA GLY A 252 -15.59 17.43 3.83
C GLY A 252 -14.24 17.75 3.19
N ALA A 253 -13.84 19.01 3.28
CA ALA A 253 -12.58 19.49 2.73
C ALA A 253 -11.39 19.08 3.59
N LEU A 254 -10.33 18.62 2.94
CA LEU A 254 -9.03 18.44 3.57
C LEU A 254 -8.18 19.72 3.45
N PRO A 255 -7.28 19.98 4.41
CA PRO A 255 -6.34 21.09 4.28
C PRO A 255 -5.46 20.93 3.03
N THR A 256 -5.17 22.06 2.39
CA THR A 256 -4.19 22.17 1.30
C THR A 256 -3.20 23.28 1.65
N ALA A 257 -1.99 23.22 1.16
CA ALA A 257 -0.97 24.25 1.38
C ALA A 257 -0.38 24.68 0.03
N ASP A 258 -0.66 25.90 -0.39
CA ASP A 258 -0.29 26.45 -1.70
C ASP A 258 -0.74 25.53 -2.86
N TYR A 259 0.18 24.74 -3.42
CA TYR A 259 -0.09 23.76 -4.47
C TYR A 259 0.12 22.32 -3.99
N ASP A 260 0.36 22.12 -2.68
CA ASP A 260 0.56 20.81 -2.09
C ASP A 260 -0.77 20.25 -1.60
N THR A 261 -1.05 19.00 -1.94
CA THR A 261 -2.29 18.30 -1.61
C THR A 261 -2.00 17.07 -0.75
N PRO A 262 -2.93 16.65 0.10
CA PRO A 262 -2.79 15.45 0.91
C PRO A 262 -2.46 14.22 0.06
N ASN A 263 -1.51 13.42 0.55
CA ASN A 263 -1.11 12.16 -0.07
C ASN A 263 -0.72 11.12 1.00
N GLY A 264 -0.38 9.89 0.59
CA GLY A 264 0.06 8.83 1.50
C GLY A 264 -1.00 8.43 2.51
N ILE A 265 -2.26 8.33 2.10
CA ILE A 265 -3.38 8.09 3.01
C ILE A 265 -3.41 6.67 3.58
N SER A 266 -3.89 6.57 4.82
CA SER A 266 -4.27 5.30 5.43
C SER A 266 -5.32 5.54 6.51
N TYR A 267 -6.25 4.62 6.65
CA TYR A 267 -7.30 4.68 7.67
C TYR A 267 -7.11 3.60 8.72
N ASP A 268 -7.15 4.01 9.97
CA ASP A 268 -7.15 3.13 11.13
C ASP A 268 -8.59 2.93 11.61
N GLU A 269 -9.23 1.86 11.16
CA GLU A 269 -10.60 1.52 11.53
C GLU A 269 -10.77 1.38 13.06
N ALA A 270 -9.77 0.77 13.72
CA ALA A 270 -9.84 0.53 15.17
C ALA A 270 -9.88 1.83 15.98
N ARG A 271 -9.32 2.92 15.46
CA ARG A 271 -9.27 4.23 16.10
C ARG A 271 -10.16 5.28 15.45
N GLY A 272 -10.73 5.00 14.27
CA GLY A 272 -11.49 5.95 13.48
C GLY A 272 -10.66 7.13 12.97
N LYS A 273 -9.38 6.90 12.67
CA LYS A 273 -8.43 7.95 12.30
C LYS A 273 -7.95 7.80 10.86
N LEU A 274 -8.02 8.88 10.10
CA LEU A 274 -7.29 9.03 8.84
C LEU A 274 -5.92 9.62 9.11
N TYR A 275 -4.89 9.04 8.50
CA TYR A 275 -3.53 9.57 8.44
C TYR A 275 -3.22 9.99 7.01
N TYR A 276 -2.50 11.09 6.84
CA TYR A 276 -2.06 11.59 5.53
C TYR A 276 -0.81 12.47 5.67
N VAL A 277 -0.12 12.69 4.56
CA VAL A 277 1.03 13.58 4.49
C VAL A 277 0.62 14.87 3.78
N LEU A 278 1.02 15.99 4.33
CA LEU A 278 0.87 17.33 3.73
C LEU A 278 2.03 18.21 4.15
N SER A 279 2.71 18.82 3.18
CA SER A 279 3.79 19.80 3.39
C SER A 279 4.90 19.32 4.33
N GLY A 280 5.31 18.05 4.19
CA GLY A 280 6.39 17.49 4.98
C GLY A 280 6.03 17.10 6.40
N SER A 281 4.75 17.13 6.76
CA SER A 281 4.24 16.65 8.03
C SER A 281 3.24 15.52 7.84
N VAL A 282 3.20 14.62 8.82
CA VAL A 282 2.12 13.63 8.95
C VAL A 282 1.01 14.24 9.76
N TRP A 283 -0.18 14.17 9.24
CA TRP A 283 -1.41 14.64 9.86
C TRP A 283 -2.34 13.49 10.18
N ARG A 284 -3.18 13.66 11.17
CA ARG A 284 -4.29 12.75 11.47
C ARG A 284 -5.56 13.51 11.80
N MET A 285 -6.70 12.86 11.55
CA MET A 285 -8.01 13.41 11.90
C MET A 285 -9.02 12.30 12.16
N ASP A 286 -10.07 12.61 12.92
CA ASP A 286 -11.21 11.72 13.06
C ASP A 286 -12.01 11.71 11.75
N VAL A 287 -12.45 10.52 11.33
CA VAL A 287 -13.36 10.34 10.20
C VAL A 287 -14.55 9.52 10.64
N THR A 288 -15.72 10.04 10.35
CA THR A 288 -17.01 9.36 10.56
C THR A 288 -17.85 9.51 9.30
N GLU A 289 -18.93 8.73 9.17
CA GLU A 289 -19.87 8.89 8.05
C GLU A 289 -20.60 10.26 8.06
N ASP A 290 -20.58 10.96 9.20
CA ASP A 290 -21.20 12.30 9.35
C ASP A 290 -20.23 13.45 9.02
N GLY A 291 -18.94 13.17 8.79
CA GLY A 291 -17.93 14.18 8.44
C GLY A 291 -16.57 14.01 9.14
N LEU A 292 -15.78 15.06 9.05
CA LEU A 292 -14.38 15.14 9.46
C LEU A 292 -14.21 15.87 10.80
N GLY A 293 -13.29 15.38 11.63
CA GLY A 293 -12.81 16.11 12.80
C GLY A 293 -11.77 17.17 12.44
N GLU A 294 -11.27 17.87 13.44
CA GLU A 294 -10.18 18.83 13.24
C GLU A 294 -8.86 18.08 12.95
N PRO A 295 -8.07 18.54 11.96
CA PRO A 295 -6.78 17.95 11.67
C PRO A 295 -5.77 18.26 12.77
N GLU A 296 -4.98 17.27 13.15
CA GLU A 296 -3.95 17.32 14.16
C GLU A 296 -2.60 16.91 13.52
N GLU A 297 -1.57 17.74 13.68
CA GLU A 297 -0.23 17.36 13.27
C GLU A 297 0.27 16.22 14.15
N PHE A 298 0.63 15.10 13.52
CA PHE A 298 1.02 13.87 14.19
C PHE A 298 2.54 13.70 14.24
N GLY A 299 3.25 14.17 13.23
CA GLY A 299 4.70 14.09 13.16
C GLY A 299 5.31 14.75 11.93
N ASP A 300 6.61 14.89 11.93
CA ASP A 300 7.37 15.46 10.82
C ASP A 300 7.84 14.35 9.86
N MET A 301 7.79 14.63 8.55
CA MET A 301 8.53 13.88 7.53
C MET A 301 9.82 14.63 7.20
N PRO A 302 11.00 14.12 7.58
CA PRO A 302 12.26 14.85 7.41
C PRO A 302 12.62 15.18 5.97
N LEU A 303 12.13 14.42 5.00
CA LEU A 303 12.46 14.58 3.58
C LEU A 303 11.26 15.00 2.73
N GLY A 304 10.05 15.02 3.28
CA GLY A 304 8.92 15.73 2.72
C GLY A 304 8.00 14.99 1.75
N TYR A 305 8.36 13.80 1.27
CA TYR A 305 7.56 13.10 0.25
C TYR A 305 7.29 11.64 0.65
N ALA A 306 6.00 11.26 0.68
CA ALA A 306 5.60 9.88 0.82
C ALA A 306 5.70 9.14 -0.53
N SER A 307 6.20 7.92 -0.51
CA SER A 307 6.15 7.00 -1.63
C SER A 307 4.94 6.09 -1.47
N GLY A 308 3.85 6.42 -2.13
CA GLY A 308 2.59 5.70 -2.02
C GLY A 308 1.82 5.96 -0.72
N ASN A 309 0.83 5.11 -0.45
CA ASN A 309 0.03 5.19 0.76
C ASN A 309 0.82 4.70 1.98
N GLY A 310 0.53 5.33 3.13
CA GLY A 310 0.98 4.83 4.41
C GLY A 310 0.23 3.56 4.82
N VAL A 311 0.74 2.88 5.85
CA VAL A 311 0.13 1.67 6.40
C VAL A 311 0.02 1.79 7.92
N VAL A 312 -1.16 1.52 8.46
CA VAL A 312 -1.35 1.40 9.91
C VAL A 312 -1.00 -0.02 10.34
N TYR A 313 -0.05 -0.14 11.24
CA TYR A 313 0.40 -1.42 11.79
C TYR A 313 0.48 -1.37 13.31
N GLY A 314 -0.52 -1.91 13.98
CA GLY A 314 -0.66 -1.83 15.43
C GLY A 314 -0.82 -0.40 15.94
N ASP A 315 0.19 0.12 16.62
CA ASP A 315 0.26 1.50 17.13
C ASP A 315 1.14 2.42 16.27
N LEU A 316 1.58 1.93 15.12
CA LEU A 316 2.44 2.63 14.19
C LEU A 316 1.69 3.07 12.95
N TYR A 317 2.01 4.25 12.45
CA TYR A 317 1.77 4.65 11.09
C TYR A 317 3.10 4.62 10.34
N VAL A 318 3.18 3.85 9.28
CA VAL A 318 4.41 3.56 8.53
C VAL A 318 4.31 4.13 7.14
N LEU A 319 5.33 4.89 6.76
CA LEU A 319 5.49 5.51 5.44
C LEU A 319 6.86 5.18 4.87
N ALA A 320 6.94 5.06 3.55
CA ALA A 320 8.20 5.10 2.83
C ALA A 320 8.48 6.53 2.35
N ASP A 321 9.72 7.00 2.58
CA ASP A 321 10.16 8.32 2.13
C ASP A 321 10.96 8.18 0.83
N SER A 322 10.47 8.81 -0.25
CA SER A 322 11.06 8.69 -1.59
C SER A 322 12.43 9.35 -1.73
N ASP A 323 12.76 10.31 -0.86
CA ASP A 323 14.04 11.03 -0.91
C ASP A 323 15.13 10.41 -0.02
N ALA A 324 14.89 9.25 0.54
CA ALA A 324 15.86 8.51 1.39
C ALA A 324 17.22 8.27 0.74
N LYS A 325 17.35 8.48 -0.58
CA LYS A 325 18.60 8.38 -1.34
C LYS A 325 19.67 9.40 -0.94
N GLU A 326 19.30 10.53 -0.35
CA GLU A 326 20.24 11.56 0.07
C GLU A 326 20.77 11.36 1.50
N ILE A 327 20.19 10.46 2.27
CA ILE A 327 20.65 10.14 3.62
C ILE A 327 21.48 8.87 3.57
N PRO A 328 22.82 8.94 3.69
CA PRO A 328 23.64 7.75 3.71
C PRO A 328 23.19 6.80 4.82
N ALA A 329 22.73 5.62 4.43
CA ALA A 329 22.47 4.46 5.27
C ALA A 329 21.36 4.58 6.33
N LYS A 330 20.25 5.29 6.07
CA LYS A 330 19.12 5.28 7.01
C LYS A 330 17.81 5.44 6.26
N SER A 331 17.16 4.34 5.95
CA SER A 331 15.71 4.38 5.70
C SER A 331 15.01 4.71 7.01
N ARG A 332 14.13 5.69 7.00
CA ARG A 332 13.34 6.07 8.15
C ARG A 332 11.90 5.65 7.92
N PHE A 333 11.37 4.93 8.89
CA PHE A 333 9.96 4.59 8.97
C PHE A 333 9.35 5.46 10.07
N PHE A 334 8.18 6.00 9.83
CA PHE A 334 7.44 6.81 10.78
C PHE A 334 6.18 6.09 11.21
#